data_1278e3db79bf02aaf688f27c040d3c01
#
_entry.id   1278e3db79bf02aaf688f27c040d3c01
#
_cell.length_a   1.000
_cell.length_b   1.000
_cell.length_c   1.000
_cell.angle_alpha   90.00
_cell.angle_beta   90.00
_cell.angle_gamma   90.00
#
_symmetry.space_group_name_H-M   'P 1'
#
loop_
_entity.id
_entity.type
_entity.pdbx_description
1 polymer ?
#
loop_
_entity_poly.entity_id
_entity_poly.type
_entity_poly.pdbx_seq_one_letter_code
_entity_poly.pdbx_strand_id
1 'polypeptide(L)'
;MSRSFKTFLKHTAKDFHNQAVNPPVVRASTIIFKSMKHIRKTQAKAKKNPTGGHYDYGRQGTSTTYILQKILTKLEESYHVFTTPTGFGAVFLAIFSVTRPGDEIIVADPVYSPTRLLTEKFLKEFDIKTIFYNPSDLKTLNKNITKKTKLIFVENPGSNTFDFQDLNKILSIAKKKKILTAIDNTWGTPYFLKPIKLGFDMSIVSATKYYSGHSDVMGGSLAVNKKVFSKVYNAERITGLRLGPDDSYLITRGLRTLDVRLDRHSE
;
A
#
# COMPACT_ATOMS: atom_id res chain seq x y z
N MET A 1 8.92 7.92 -19.34
CA MET A 1 7.53 8.04 -18.82
C MET A 1 6.71 8.98 -19.69
N SER A 2 5.43 8.69 -19.92
CA SER A 2 4.63 9.53 -20.81
C SER A 2 4.39 10.94 -20.26
N ARG A 3 4.31 11.94 -21.13
CA ARG A 3 3.98 13.33 -20.76
C ARG A 3 2.72 13.42 -19.90
N SER A 4 1.76 12.51 -20.10
CA SER A 4 0.52 12.43 -19.32
C SER A 4 0.74 12.11 -17.83
N PHE A 5 1.75 11.31 -17.46
CA PHE A 5 2.02 10.96 -16.06
C PHE A 5 2.60 12.16 -15.28
N LYS A 6 3.61 12.84 -15.83
CA LYS A 6 4.18 14.06 -15.20
C LYS A 6 3.12 15.16 -15.08
N THR A 7 2.29 15.32 -16.11
CA THR A 7 1.15 16.26 -16.08
C THR A 7 0.13 15.85 -15.01
N PHE A 8 -0.17 14.56 -14.88
CA PHE A 8 -1.08 14.07 -13.84
C PHE A 8 -0.59 14.45 -12.43
N LEU A 9 0.67 14.21 -12.08
CA LEU A 9 1.21 14.55 -10.76
C LEU A 9 1.05 16.04 -10.42
N LYS A 10 1.30 16.94 -11.38
CA LYS A 10 1.22 18.40 -11.18
C LYS A 10 -0.20 18.94 -11.06
N HIS A 11 -1.16 18.22 -11.62
CA HIS A 11 -2.57 18.62 -11.63
C HIS A 11 -3.45 17.78 -10.71
N THR A 12 -2.87 16.99 -9.81
CA THR A 12 -3.60 16.20 -8.83
C THR A 12 -4.21 17.07 -7.74
N ALA A 13 -5.29 16.58 -7.16
CA ALA A 13 -5.90 17.15 -5.96
C ALA A 13 -6.39 18.61 -6.08
N LYS A 14 -6.69 19.09 -7.26
CA LYS A 14 -7.33 20.41 -7.41
C LYS A 14 -8.71 20.38 -6.77
N ASP A 15 -8.97 21.35 -5.91
CA ASP A 15 -10.29 21.54 -5.32
C ASP A 15 -11.09 22.54 -6.19
N PHE A 16 -11.77 22.02 -7.19
CA PHE A 16 -12.62 22.84 -8.06
C PHE A 16 -13.84 23.41 -7.34
N HIS A 17 -14.25 22.82 -6.22
CA HIS A 17 -15.40 23.31 -5.46
C HIS A 17 -15.09 24.62 -4.76
N ASN A 18 -13.89 24.76 -4.19
CA ASN A 18 -13.42 25.98 -3.56
C ASN A 18 -12.48 26.80 -4.46
N GLN A 19 -12.36 26.45 -5.73
CA GLN A 19 -11.45 27.10 -6.70
C GLN A 19 -9.98 27.13 -6.22
N ALA A 20 -9.61 26.22 -5.32
CA ALA A 20 -8.27 26.13 -4.76
C ALA A 20 -7.40 25.13 -5.54
N VAL A 21 -6.11 25.44 -5.65
CA VAL A 21 -5.13 24.52 -6.25
C VAL A 21 -4.87 23.31 -5.35
N ASN A 22 -4.97 23.50 -4.02
CA ASN A 22 -4.77 22.46 -3.03
C ASN A 22 -6.10 22.05 -2.40
N PRO A 23 -6.26 20.75 -2.02
CA PRO A 23 -7.43 20.33 -1.28
C PRO A 23 -7.40 20.90 0.14
N PRO A 24 -8.56 21.14 0.78
CA PRO A 24 -8.60 21.50 2.18
C PRO A 24 -8.15 20.34 3.06
N VAL A 25 -7.58 20.66 4.24
CA VAL A 25 -7.32 19.68 5.29
C VAL A 25 -8.56 19.55 6.16
N VAL A 26 -9.31 18.47 5.98
CA VAL A 26 -10.54 18.20 6.71
C VAL A 26 -10.24 17.29 7.90
N ARG A 27 -10.21 17.88 9.11
CA ARG A 27 -10.06 17.17 10.38
C ARG A 27 -11.45 16.90 10.96
N ALA A 28 -11.83 15.63 11.05
CA ALA A 28 -13.11 15.24 11.64
C ALA A 28 -13.01 13.84 12.27
N SER A 29 -13.48 13.70 13.49
CA SER A 29 -13.78 12.40 14.10
C SER A 29 -15.23 12.02 13.83
N THR A 30 -16.15 12.95 14.04
CA THR A 30 -17.60 12.77 13.85
C THR A 30 -18.06 13.47 12.58
N ILE A 31 -18.91 12.79 11.81
CA ILE A 31 -19.53 13.31 10.61
C ILE A 31 -21.01 13.55 10.89
N ILE A 32 -21.47 14.79 10.67
CA ILE A 32 -22.84 15.20 10.94
C ILE A 32 -23.71 14.93 9.70
N PHE A 33 -24.85 14.30 9.91
CA PHE A 33 -25.85 14.03 8.88
C PHE A 33 -27.14 14.77 9.14
N LYS A 34 -27.76 15.26 8.06
CA LYS A 34 -29.04 15.99 8.12
C LYS A 34 -30.22 15.14 8.63
N SER A 35 -30.12 13.81 8.54
CA SER A 35 -31.18 12.88 8.97
C SER A 35 -30.69 11.44 9.02
N MET A 36 -31.43 10.57 9.71
CA MET A 36 -31.22 9.11 9.69
C MET A 36 -31.33 8.52 8.27
N LYS A 37 -32.18 9.07 7.43
CA LYS A 37 -32.28 8.65 6.01
C LYS A 37 -30.98 8.96 5.27
N HIS A 38 -30.34 10.11 5.56
CA HIS A 38 -29.09 10.52 4.94
C HIS A 38 -27.93 9.57 5.33
N ILE A 39 -27.79 9.23 6.61
CA ILE A 39 -26.74 8.29 7.05
C ILE A 39 -26.93 6.91 6.40
N ARG A 40 -28.15 6.36 6.42
CA ARG A 40 -28.44 5.07 5.77
C ARG A 40 -28.11 5.08 4.27
N LYS A 41 -28.41 6.18 3.57
CA LYS A 41 -28.07 6.34 2.15
C LYS A 41 -26.56 6.37 1.93
N THR A 42 -25.79 7.06 2.80
CA THR A 42 -24.33 7.13 2.74
C THR A 42 -23.72 5.75 2.98
N GLN A 43 -24.19 5.03 4.01
CA GLN A 43 -23.73 3.66 4.30
C GLN A 43 -24.03 2.67 3.15
N ALA A 44 -25.20 2.77 2.55
CA ALA A 44 -25.57 1.95 1.38
C ALA A 44 -24.64 2.28 0.17
N LYS A 45 -24.32 3.54 -0.06
CA LYS A 45 -23.36 3.95 -1.09
C LYS A 45 -21.96 3.41 -0.79
N ALA A 46 -21.47 3.52 0.45
CA ALA A 46 -20.19 2.98 0.87
C ALA A 46 -20.12 1.45 0.67
N LYS A 47 -21.19 0.72 1.00
CA LYS A 47 -21.28 -0.73 0.77
C LYS A 47 -21.25 -1.09 -0.72
N LYS A 48 -21.95 -0.32 -1.56
CA LYS A 48 -22.02 -0.55 -3.02
C LYS A 48 -20.71 -0.15 -3.72
N ASN A 49 -20.07 0.92 -3.24
CA ASN A 49 -18.80 1.43 -3.78
C ASN A 49 -17.82 1.75 -2.64
N PRO A 50 -17.14 0.74 -2.09
CA PRO A 50 -16.22 0.93 -0.95
C PRO A 50 -15.05 1.87 -1.23
N THR A 51 -14.69 2.05 -2.50
CA THR A 51 -13.61 2.95 -2.95
C THR A 51 -14.10 4.35 -3.30
N GLY A 52 -15.39 4.64 -3.10
CA GLY A 52 -16.04 5.87 -3.56
C GLY A 52 -15.92 7.07 -2.62
N GLY A 53 -15.17 6.97 -1.53
CA GLY A 53 -14.99 8.10 -0.60
C GLY A 53 -16.25 8.48 0.18
N HIS A 54 -17.08 7.52 0.52
CA HIS A 54 -18.27 7.70 1.34
C HIS A 54 -17.97 7.32 2.80
N TYR A 55 -17.96 8.31 3.68
CA TYR A 55 -17.62 8.13 5.09
C TYR A 55 -18.83 8.41 5.98
N ASP A 56 -18.99 7.63 7.03
CA ASP A 56 -19.95 7.85 8.10
C ASP A 56 -19.28 8.13 9.46
N TYR A 57 -17.96 7.96 9.52
CA TYR A 57 -17.16 8.23 10.71
C TYR A 57 -15.71 8.57 10.33
N GLY A 58 -15.08 9.52 11.01
CA GLY A 58 -13.74 10.02 10.68
C GLY A 58 -12.63 8.99 10.69
N ARG A 59 -12.74 7.90 11.50
CA ARG A 59 -11.79 6.78 11.44
C ARG A 59 -11.74 6.11 10.06
N GLN A 60 -12.80 6.23 9.28
CA GLN A 60 -12.84 5.69 7.91
C GLN A 60 -12.20 6.63 6.89
N GLY A 61 -11.81 7.84 7.32
CA GLY A 61 -11.19 8.87 6.51
C GLY A 61 -12.05 10.12 6.34
N THR A 62 -11.46 11.07 5.68
CA THR A 62 -12.09 12.34 5.28
C THR A 62 -11.84 12.57 3.78
N SER A 63 -12.38 13.65 3.23
CA SER A 63 -12.12 14.02 1.83
C SER A 63 -10.63 14.17 1.54
N THR A 64 -9.83 14.65 2.50
CA THR A 64 -8.37 14.81 2.35
C THR A 64 -7.68 13.45 2.16
N THR A 65 -7.98 12.47 3.02
CA THR A 65 -7.39 11.12 2.93
C THR A 65 -7.84 10.40 1.66
N TYR A 66 -9.10 10.57 1.27
CA TYR A 66 -9.63 9.99 0.04
C TYR A 66 -8.95 10.54 -1.22
N ILE A 67 -8.68 11.85 -1.26
CA ILE A 67 -7.97 12.46 -2.38
C ILE A 67 -6.59 11.82 -2.56
N LEU A 68 -5.83 11.67 -1.48
CA LEU A 68 -4.53 10.97 -1.53
C LEU A 68 -4.68 9.54 -2.04
N GLN A 69 -5.61 8.76 -1.47
CA GLN A 69 -5.85 7.39 -1.91
C GLN A 69 -6.18 7.30 -3.40
N LYS A 70 -7.01 8.22 -3.91
CA LYS A 70 -7.36 8.28 -5.34
C LYS A 70 -6.16 8.60 -6.22
N ILE A 71 -5.29 9.52 -5.79
CA ILE A 71 -4.05 9.85 -6.51
C ILE A 71 -3.14 8.63 -6.57
N LEU A 72 -2.88 8.00 -5.41
CA LEU A 72 -2.03 6.83 -5.31
C LEU A 72 -2.59 5.64 -6.08
N THR A 73 -3.91 5.41 -6.06
CA THR A 73 -4.56 4.37 -6.86
C THR A 73 -4.27 4.51 -8.34
N LYS A 74 -4.33 5.74 -8.86
CA LYS A 74 -4.00 6.02 -10.26
C LYS A 74 -2.50 5.90 -10.54
N LEU A 75 -1.66 6.34 -9.60
CA LEU A 75 -0.20 6.26 -9.69
C LEU A 75 0.28 4.80 -9.76
N GLU A 76 -0.27 3.94 -8.91
CA GLU A 76 0.03 2.50 -8.81
C GLU A 76 -0.64 1.67 -9.92
N GLU A 77 -1.55 2.24 -10.70
CA GLU A 77 -2.42 1.51 -11.64
C GLU A 77 -3.10 0.31 -10.96
N SER A 78 -3.55 0.52 -9.72
CA SER A 78 -4.14 -0.50 -8.85
C SER A 78 -5.66 -0.43 -8.79
N TYR A 79 -6.29 -1.41 -8.17
CA TYR A 79 -7.73 -1.35 -7.90
C TYR A 79 -8.05 -0.34 -6.79
N HIS A 80 -7.22 -0.30 -5.74
CA HIS A 80 -7.33 0.66 -4.63
C HIS A 80 -6.01 0.77 -3.88
N VAL A 81 -5.80 1.92 -3.21
CA VAL A 81 -4.70 2.12 -2.27
C VAL A 81 -5.25 2.45 -0.90
N PHE A 82 -4.82 1.69 0.10
CA PHE A 82 -5.01 2.00 1.51
C PHE A 82 -3.83 2.84 2.01
N THR A 83 -4.09 3.82 2.85
CA THR A 83 -3.04 4.66 3.46
C THR A 83 -2.98 4.40 4.95
N THR A 84 -1.77 4.19 5.49
CA THR A 84 -1.51 3.82 6.87
C THR A 84 -0.64 4.85 7.57
N PRO A 85 -0.64 4.93 8.92
CA PRO A 85 0.14 5.92 9.66
C PRO A 85 1.66 5.80 9.46
N THR A 86 2.14 4.64 9.06
CA THR A 86 3.57 4.36 8.79
C THR A 86 3.73 3.40 7.64
N GLY A 87 4.91 3.40 6.98
CA GLY A 87 5.25 2.37 6.00
C GLY A 87 5.19 0.96 6.59
N PHE A 88 5.66 0.80 7.83
CA PHE A 88 5.58 -0.47 8.56
C PHE A 88 4.13 -0.91 8.82
N GLY A 89 3.21 0.04 9.09
CA GLY A 89 1.78 -0.24 9.19
C GLY A 89 1.21 -0.82 7.89
N ALA A 90 1.72 -0.39 6.72
CA ALA A 90 1.33 -0.97 5.42
C ALA A 90 1.86 -2.41 5.25
N VAL A 91 3.08 -2.69 5.69
CA VAL A 91 3.66 -4.06 5.72
C VAL A 91 2.82 -4.96 6.62
N PHE A 92 2.54 -4.52 7.85
CA PHE A 92 1.69 -5.26 8.78
C PHE A 92 0.31 -5.55 8.19
N LEU A 93 -0.35 -4.53 7.64
CA LEU A 93 -1.68 -4.67 7.04
C LEU A 93 -1.68 -5.66 5.87
N ALA A 94 -0.65 -5.62 5.02
CA ALA A 94 -0.52 -6.53 3.88
C ALA A 94 -0.46 -7.99 4.34
N ILE A 95 0.38 -8.30 5.32
CA ILE A 95 0.57 -9.66 5.82
C ILE A 95 -0.66 -10.12 6.62
N PHE A 96 -1.08 -9.33 7.62
CA PHE A 96 -2.17 -9.66 8.54
C PHE A 96 -3.51 -9.90 7.82
N SER A 97 -3.79 -9.13 6.76
CA SER A 97 -5.05 -9.25 6.02
C SER A 97 -5.23 -10.61 5.34
N VAL A 98 -4.16 -11.30 4.99
CA VAL A 98 -4.19 -12.51 4.16
C VAL A 98 -3.74 -13.78 4.88
N THR A 99 -3.21 -13.67 6.09
CA THR A 99 -2.73 -14.82 6.89
C THR A 99 -3.66 -15.11 8.06
N ARG A 100 -3.61 -16.36 8.55
CA ARG A 100 -4.35 -16.87 9.71
C ARG A 100 -3.45 -17.81 10.51
N PRO A 101 -3.75 -18.12 11.78
CA PRO A 101 -3.03 -19.15 12.54
C PRO A 101 -2.90 -20.46 11.77
N GLY A 102 -1.70 -21.05 11.78
CA GLY A 102 -1.34 -22.26 11.03
C GLY A 102 -0.85 -22.01 9.60
N ASP A 103 -0.92 -20.78 9.09
CA ASP A 103 -0.41 -20.42 7.76
C ASP A 103 1.12 -20.21 7.75
N GLU A 104 1.70 -20.26 6.56
CA GLU A 104 3.11 -19.97 6.31
C GLU A 104 3.27 -18.81 5.33
N ILE A 105 4.29 -18.00 5.55
CA ILE A 105 4.73 -16.97 4.60
C ILE A 105 6.18 -17.21 4.21
N ILE A 106 6.51 -16.88 2.97
CA ILE A 106 7.89 -16.93 2.48
C ILE A 106 8.35 -15.50 2.24
N VAL A 107 9.50 -15.13 2.82
CA VAL A 107 10.00 -13.75 2.83
C VAL A 107 11.41 -13.74 2.25
N ALA A 108 11.71 -12.77 1.40
CA ALA A 108 13.07 -12.57 0.91
C ALA A 108 14.01 -12.24 2.08
N ASP A 109 15.19 -12.85 2.14
CA ASP A 109 16.09 -12.69 3.29
C ASP A 109 16.50 -11.23 3.55
N PRO A 110 16.91 -10.41 2.55
CA PRO A 110 17.29 -9.03 2.75
C PRO A 110 16.10 -8.07 2.79
N VAL A 111 15.12 -8.32 3.66
CA VAL A 111 14.03 -7.37 3.91
C VAL A 111 14.40 -6.35 4.97
N TYR A 112 13.69 -5.22 4.98
CA TYR A 112 13.77 -4.19 6.00
C TYR A 112 13.75 -4.79 7.41
N SER A 113 14.70 -4.38 8.27
CA SER A 113 14.92 -4.99 9.59
C SER A 113 13.65 -5.08 10.47
N PRO A 114 12.77 -4.06 10.57
CA PRO A 114 11.49 -4.20 11.26
C PRO A 114 10.54 -5.22 10.62
N THR A 115 10.56 -5.41 9.30
CA THR A 115 9.79 -6.46 8.62
C THR A 115 10.29 -7.85 9.04
N ARG A 116 11.61 -8.02 9.12
CA ARG A 116 12.21 -9.26 9.64
C ARG A 116 11.76 -9.51 11.07
N LEU A 117 11.85 -8.52 11.95
CA LEU A 117 11.44 -8.63 13.35
C LEU A 117 9.93 -8.99 13.48
N LEU A 118 9.07 -8.36 12.69
CA LEU A 118 7.64 -8.71 12.60
C LEU A 118 7.47 -10.19 12.27
N THR A 119 8.13 -10.64 11.21
CA THR A 119 7.91 -11.97 10.64
C THR A 119 8.56 -13.09 11.46
N GLU A 120 9.73 -12.86 12.06
CA GLU A 120 10.43 -13.87 12.86
C GLU A 120 9.85 -14.01 14.28
N LYS A 121 9.42 -12.89 14.91
CA LYS A 121 9.03 -12.88 16.32
C LYS A 121 7.53 -12.74 16.48
N PHE A 122 6.98 -11.60 16.05
CA PHE A 122 5.59 -11.28 16.34
C PHE A 122 4.59 -12.23 15.67
N LEU A 123 4.77 -12.56 14.40
CA LEU A 123 3.86 -13.48 13.70
C LEU A 123 3.91 -14.91 14.26
N LYS A 124 5.04 -15.31 14.84
CA LYS A 124 5.19 -16.61 15.51
C LYS A 124 4.24 -16.75 16.71
N GLU A 125 3.99 -15.66 17.45
CA GLU A 125 3.05 -15.65 18.57
C GLU A 125 1.58 -15.89 18.11
N PHE A 126 1.30 -15.66 16.85
CA PHE A 126 0.00 -15.92 16.20
C PHE A 126 -0.01 -17.22 15.39
N ASP A 127 0.93 -18.14 15.65
CA ASP A 127 1.06 -19.41 14.91
C ASP A 127 1.17 -19.21 13.37
N ILE A 128 1.85 -18.14 12.94
CA ILE A 128 2.16 -17.91 11.52
C ILE A 128 3.66 -18.13 11.33
N LYS A 129 4.01 -19.14 10.54
CA LYS A 129 5.41 -19.50 10.31
C LYS A 129 6.00 -18.66 9.17
N THR A 130 7.20 -18.15 9.40
CA THR A 130 7.99 -17.46 8.38
C THR A 130 9.15 -18.34 7.91
N ILE A 131 9.34 -18.39 6.59
CA ILE A 131 10.44 -19.07 5.93
C ILE A 131 11.18 -18.04 5.07
N PHE A 132 12.47 -17.84 5.32
CA PHE A 132 13.29 -16.96 4.50
C PHE A 132 13.88 -17.70 3.31
N TYR A 133 14.04 -17.00 2.20
CA TYR A 133 14.72 -17.52 1.02
C TYR A 133 15.81 -16.55 0.53
N ASN A 134 16.87 -17.11 -0.04
CA ASN A 134 17.92 -16.32 -0.67
C ASN A 134 17.44 -15.77 -2.02
N PRO A 135 17.44 -14.45 -2.24
CA PRO A 135 17.04 -13.83 -3.50
C PRO A 135 17.82 -14.32 -4.72
N SER A 136 19.09 -14.67 -4.53
CA SER A 136 19.98 -15.17 -5.59
C SER A 136 19.68 -16.61 -5.99
N ASP A 137 18.91 -17.36 -5.17
CA ASP A 137 18.54 -18.76 -5.43
C ASP A 137 17.03 -18.99 -5.35
N LEU A 138 16.34 -18.73 -6.44
CA LEU A 138 14.90 -18.98 -6.54
C LEU A 138 14.52 -20.48 -6.58
N LYS A 139 15.49 -21.41 -6.62
CA LYS A 139 15.21 -22.84 -6.43
C LYS A 139 14.82 -23.10 -4.99
N THR A 140 15.49 -22.43 -4.03
CA THR A 140 15.14 -22.50 -2.60
C THR A 140 13.75 -21.96 -2.34
N LEU A 141 13.35 -20.85 -2.98
CA LEU A 141 11.98 -20.34 -2.91
C LEU A 141 10.97 -21.43 -3.29
N ASN A 142 11.14 -22.06 -4.45
CA ASN A 142 10.18 -23.06 -4.93
C ASN A 142 10.15 -24.33 -4.05
N LYS A 143 11.30 -24.73 -3.49
CA LYS A 143 11.43 -25.90 -2.58
C LYS A 143 10.71 -25.65 -1.24
N ASN A 144 10.72 -24.42 -0.75
CA ASN A 144 10.16 -24.05 0.54
C ASN A 144 8.64 -23.86 0.52
N ILE A 145 8.00 -23.87 -0.65
CA ILE A 145 6.56 -23.74 -0.78
C ILE A 145 5.86 -25.02 -0.31
N THR A 146 4.92 -24.86 0.63
CA THR A 146 4.06 -25.94 1.15
C THR A 146 2.57 -25.63 0.85
N LYS A 147 1.68 -26.56 1.22
CA LYS A 147 0.22 -26.32 1.15
C LYS A 147 -0.26 -25.22 2.11
N LYS A 148 0.52 -24.89 3.13
CA LYS A 148 0.24 -23.84 4.12
C LYS A 148 0.72 -22.47 3.67
N THR A 149 1.57 -22.38 2.66
CA THR A 149 2.12 -21.10 2.16
C THR A 149 1.00 -20.23 1.56
N LYS A 150 0.79 -19.04 2.11
CA LYS A 150 -0.25 -18.08 1.69
C LYS A 150 0.29 -16.86 0.99
N LEU A 151 1.52 -16.45 1.32
CA LEU A 151 2.10 -15.20 0.85
C LEU A 151 3.59 -15.40 0.53
N ILE A 152 4.03 -14.86 -0.59
CA ILE A 152 5.43 -14.56 -0.88
C ILE A 152 5.60 -13.05 -0.74
N PHE A 153 6.46 -12.64 0.21
CA PHE A 153 6.80 -11.24 0.47
C PHE A 153 8.19 -10.93 -0.06
N VAL A 154 8.28 -9.92 -0.90
CA VAL A 154 9.49 -9.51 -1.60
C VAL A 154 9.84 -8.08 -1.22
N GLU A 155 11.12 -7.75 -1.10
CA GLU A 155 11.62 -6.38 -1.15
C GLU A 155 12.66 -6.31 -2.27
N ASN A 156 12.51 -5.36 -3.20
CA ASN A 156 13.37 -5.31 -4.38
C ASN A 156 13.65 -3.85 -4.82
N PRO A 157 14.93 -3.41 -4.78
CA PRO A 157 16.10 -4.14 -4.29
C PRO A 157 16.01 -4.46 -2.80
N GLY A 158 16.78 -5.47 -2.36
CA GLY A 158 16.85 -5.88 -0.96
C GLY A 158 17.39 -4.76 -0.04
N SER A 159 16.86 -4.69 1.18
CA SER A 159 17.26 -3.69 2.17
C SER A 159 18.73 -3.82 2.52
N ASN A 160 19.48 -2.74 2.48
CA ASN A 160 20.92 -2.61 2.76
C ASN A 160 21.87 -3.37 1.80
N THR A 161 21.44 -4.48 1.23
CA THR A 161 22.27 -5.33 0.35
C THR A 161 22.12 -4.97 -1.12
N PHE A 162 21.01 -4.31 -1.48
CA PHE A 162 20.66 -3.94 -2.86
C PHE A 162 20.58 -5.12 -3.84
N ASP A 163 20.34 -6.32 -3.35
CA ASP A 163 20.12 -7.50 -4.21
C ASP A 163 18.87 -7.34 -5.05
N PHE A 164 19.00 -7.57 -6.34
CA PHE A 164 17.87 -7.61 -7.26
C PHE A 164 17.38 -9.04 -7.48
N GLN A 165 16.07 -9.19 -7.61
CA GLN A 165 15.42 -10.47 -7.80
C GLN A 165 14.72 -10.52 -9.16
N ASP A 166 14.63 -11.71 -9.76
CA ASP A 166 13.80 -11.95 -10.94
C ASP A 166 12.31 -11.99 -10.54
N LEU A 167 11.69 -10.80 -10.55
CA LEU A 167 10.27 -10.64 -10.18
C LEU A 167 9.34 -11.44 -11.08
N ASN A 168 9.64 -11.56 -12.37
CA ASN A 168 8.82 -12.33 -13.31
C ASN A 168 8.82 -13.82 -12.96
N LYS A 169 9.97 -14.35 -12.60
CA LYS A 169 10.10 -15.74 -12.18
C LYS A 169 9.39 -16.02 -10.85
N ILE A 170 9.49 -15.10 -9.88
CA ILE A 170 8.76 -15.18 -8.60
C ILE A 170 7.25 -15.19 -8.87
N LEU A 171 6.74 -14.28 -9.70
CA LEU A 171 5.33 -14.21 -10.07
C LEU A 171 4.85 -15.47 -10.79
N SER A 172 5.68 -16.04 -11.68
CA SER A 172 5.38 -17.30 -12.37
C SER A 172 5.23 -18.45 -11.37
N ILE A 173 6.15 -18.57 -10.39
CA ILE A 173 6.08 -19.57 -9.31
C ILE A 173 4.80 -19.37 -8.49
N ALA A 174 4.56 -18.15 -8.02
CA ALA A 174 3.40 -17.82 -7.20
C ALA A 174 2.07 -18.12 -7.92
N LYS A 175 1.96 -17.74 -9.20
CA LYS A 175 0.78 -18.01 -10.04
C LYS A 175 0.53 -19.51 -10.19
N LYS A 176 1.55 -20.29 -10.51
CA LYS A 176 1.45 -21.76 -10.65
C LYS A 176 1.01 -22.44 -9.37
N LYS A 177 1.44 -21.92 -8.23
CA LYS A 177 1.12 -22.46 -6.89
C LYS A 177 -0.12 -21.79 -6.25
N LYS A 178 -0.74 -20.80 -6.90
CA LYS A 178 -1.90 -20.04 -6.41
C LYS A 178 -1.63 -19.31 -5.09
N ILE A 179 -0.41 -18.84 -4.88
CA ILE A 179 0.04 -18.11 -3.69
C ILE A 179 -0.09 -16.60 -3.95
N LEU A 180 -0.47 -15.83 -2.92
CA LEU A 180 -0.51 -14.37 -2.99
C LEU A 180 0.90 -13.78 -2.96
N THR A 181 1.05 -12.58 -3.53
CA THR A 181 2.33 -11.89 -3.59
C THR A 181 2.22 -10.47 -3.06
N ALA A 182 3.20 -10.05 -2.27
CA ALA A 182 3.38 -8.67 -1.83
C ALA A 182 4.83 -8.23 -2.09
N ILE A 183 5.00 -6.97 -2.44
CA ILE A 183 6.32 -6.38 -2.62
C ILE A 183 6.42 -5.06 -1.86
N ASP A 184 7.49 -4.87 -1.12
CA ASP A 184 7.92 -3.55 -0.69
C ASP A 184 8.65 -2.88 -1.85
N ASN A 185 8.00 -1.89 -2.43
CA ASN A 185 8.46 -1.10 -3.58
C ASN A 185 8.86 0.31 -3.16
N THR A 186 9.21 0.50 -1.89
CA THR A 186 9.56 1.83 -1.36
C THR A 186 10.72 2.46 -2.12
N TRP A 187 11.73 1.67 -2.49
CA TRP A 187 12.89 2.16 -3.24
C TRP A 187 12.54 2.51 -4.69
N GLY A 188 11.88 1.59 -5.41
CA GLY A 188 11.52 1.78 -6.83
C GLY A 188 10.39 2.78 -7.04
N THR A 189 9.46 2.86 -6.12
CA THR A 189 8.18 3.56 -6.25
C THR A 189 7.43 3.18 -7.55
N PRO A 190 6.15 3.50 -7.70
CA PRO A 190 5.45 3.26 -8.98
C PRO A 190 5.93 4.18 -10.12
N TYR A 191 6.90 5.06 -9.84
CA TYR A 191 7.58 5.83 -10.87
C TYR A 191 8.46 4.95 -11.75
N PHE A 192 9.30 4.09 -11.15
CA PHE A 192 10.19 3.20 -11.87
C PHE A 192 9.61 1.79 -12.05
N LEU A 193 8.88 1.28 -11.06
CA LEU A 193 8.32 -0.07 -11.07
C LEU A 193 6.85 -0.05 -10.67
N LYS A 194 5.98 -0.66 -11.46
CA LYS A 194 4.54 -0.79 -11.19
C LYS A 194 4.18 -2.24 -10.89
N PRO A 195 4.32 -2.68 -9.62
CA PRO A 195 4.18 -4.08 -9.26
C PRO A 195 2.78 -4.66 -9.55
N ILE A 196 1.72 -3.89 -9.31
CA ILE A 196 0.35 -4.36 -9.58
C ILE A 196 0.16 -4.66 -11.08
N LYS A 197 0.67 -3.80 -11.95
CA LYS A 197 0.64 -4.02 -13.40
C LYS A 197 1.51 -5.20 -13.82
N LEU A 198 2.62 -5.44 -13.13
CA LEU A 198 3.50 -6.58 -13.35
C LEU A 198 2.83 -7.91 -12.95
N GLY A 199 1.88 -7.87 -12.00
CA GLY A 199 1.11 -9.03 -11.56
C GLY A 199 1.15 -9.34 -10.06
N PHE A 200 1.78 -8.49 -9.24
CA PHE A 200 1.69 -8.61 -7.78
C PHE A 200 0.26 -8.35 -7.29
N ASP A 201 -0.12 -9.02 -6.22
CA ASP A 201 -1.42 -8.81 -5.58
C ASP A 201 -1.41 -7.53 -4.71
N MET A 202 -0.25 -7.19 -4.10
CA MET A 202 -0.06 -6.07 -3.20
C MET A 202 1.29 -5.38 -3.45
N SER A 203 1.30 -4.04 -3.39
CA SER A 203 2.50 -3.20 -3.47
C SER A 203 2.51 -2.22 -2.32
N ILE A 204 3.61 -2.18 -1.58
CA ILE A 204 3.82 -1.34 -0.41
C ILE A 204 4.80 -0.24 -0.77
N VAL A 205 4.52 1.00 -0.33
CA VAL A 205 5.47 2.11 -0.37
C VAL A 205 5.42 2.85 0.96
N SER A 206 6.58 2.99 1.60
CA SER A 206 6.73 3.93 2.72
C SER A 206 6.64 5.35 2.20
N ALA A 207 5.46 5.96 2.36
CA ALA A 207 5.21 7.34 1.91
C ALA A 207 6.08 8.38 2.63
N THR A 208 6.63 8.01 3.79
CA THR A 208 7.66 8.74 4.55
C THR A 208 8.87 9.13 3.70
N LYS A 209 9.17 8.36 2.66
CA LYS A 209 10.37 8.51 1.82
C LYS A 209 10.08 9.40 0.60
N TYR A 210 10.10 8.83 -0.58
CA TYR A 210 9.99 9.60 -1.83
C TYR A 210 8.64 10.29 -2.04
N TYR A 211 7.52 9.73 -1.54
CA TYR A 211 6.21 10.36 -1.74
C TYR A 211 6.12 11.71 -1.03
N SER A 212 6.51 11.80 0.24
CA SER A 212 6.61 13.07 0.96
C SER A 212 7.81 13.89 0.52
N GLY A 213 9.00 13.27 0.54
CA GLY A 213 10.26 13.82 0.05
C GLY A 213 10.90 14.91 0.91
N HIS A 214 10.39 15.20 2.12
CA HIS A 214 10.82 16.35 2.93
C HIS A 214 11.17 15.99 4.38
N SER A 215 11.16 14.71 4.76
CA SER A 215 11.53 14.23 6.12
C SER A 215 10.67 14.80 7.27
N ASP A 216 9.45 15.22 6.98
CA ASP A 216 8.55 15.93 7.89
C ASP A 216 7.21 15.20 8.13
N VAL A 217 7.02 14.01 7.52
CA VAL A 217 5.79 13.23 7.64
C VAL A 217 6.09 11.75 7.67
N MET A 218 5.28 11.01 8.40
CA MET A 218 5.26 9.55 8.36
C MET A 218 4.00 9.05 7.67
N GLY A 219 4.15 7.98 6.88
CA GLY A 219 3.01 7.38 6.21
C GLY A 219 3.39 6.14 5.42
N GLY A 220 2.40 5.34 5.13
CA GLY A 220 2.51 4.18 4.26
C GLY A 220 1.37 4.12 3.26
N SER A 221 1.59 3.41 2.17
CA SER A 221 0.57 3.05 1.21
C SER A 221 0.63 1.57 0.88
N LEU A 222 -0.54 0.97 0.75
CA LEU A 222 -0.73 -0.42 0.33
C LEU A 222 -1.65 -0.44 -0.88
N ALA A 223 -1.07 -0.56 -2.05
CA ALA A 223 -1.79 -0.76 -3.30
C ALA A 223 -2.21 -2.22 -3.45
N VAL A 224 -3.43 -2.46 -3.90
CA VAL A 224 -3.99 -3.81 -4.03
C VAL A 224 -4.71 -4.00 -5.36
N ASN A 225 -4.69 -5.24 -5.86
CA ASN A 225 -5.56 -5.64 -6.95
C ASN A 225 -6.98 -6.00 -6.43
N LYS A 226 -7.91 -6.26 -7.34
CA LYS A 226 -9.30 -6.60 -6.99
C LYS A 226 -9.43 -7.90 -6.17
N LYS A 227 -8.52 -8.86 -6.39
CA LYS A 227 -8.55 -10.20 -5.76
C LYS A 227 -8.40 -10.13 -4.24
N VAL A 228 -7.52 -9.27 -3.74
CA VAL A 228 -7.24 -9.15 -2.29
C VAL A 228 -7.96 -7.98 -1.63
N PHE A 229 -8.57 -7.09 -2.39
CA PHE A 229 -9.20 -5.86 -1.89
C PHE A 229 -10.10 -6.09 -0.67
N SER A 230 -11.05 -7.02 -0.73
CA SER A 230 -12.00 -7.23 0.37
C SER A 230 -11.34 -7.69 1.67
N LYS A 231 -10.25 -8.48 1.58
CA LYS A 231 -9.49 -8.92 2.75
C LYS A 231 -8.79 -7.74 3.42
N VAL A 232 -8.10 -6.92 2.63
CA VAL A 232 -7.37 -5.73 3.13
C VAL A 232 -8.35 -4.68 3.64
N TYR A 233 -9.46 -4.42 2.94
CA TYR A 233 -10.51 -3.50 3.35
C TYR A 233 -11.09 -3.85 4.73
N ASN A 234 -11.40 -5.13 4.96
CA ASN A 234 -11.92 -5.58 6.25
C ASN A 234 -10.87 -5.46 7.37
N ALA A 235 -9.63 -5.85 7.10
CA ALA A 235 -8.54 -5.74 8.08
C ALA A 235 -8.27 -4.28 8.46
N GLU A 236 -8.20 -3.37 7.49
CA GLU A 236 -7.98 -1.94 7.71
C GLU A 236 -9.10 -1.32 8.56
N ARG A 237 -10.35 -1.66 8.30
CA ARG A 237 -11.50 -1.16 9.08
C ARG A 237 -11.50 -1.65 10.52
N ILE A 238 -11.07 -2.89 10.76
CA ILE A 238 -11.01 -3.49 12.10
C ILE A 238 -9.83 -2.91 12.90
N THR A 239 -8.67 -2.83 12.29
CA THR A 239 -7.45 -2.32 12.95
C THR A 239 -7.44 -0.80 13.11
N GLY A 240 -8.19 -0.08 12.28
CA GLY A 240 -8.17 1.38 12.26
C GLY A 240 -6.85 1.97 11.74
N LEU A 241 -6.03 1.19 11.04
CA LEU A 241 -4.76 1.62 10.46
C LEU A 241 -5.00 2.57 9.28
N ARG A 242 -5.29 3.82 9.58
CA ARG A 242 -5.53 4.86 8.57
C ARG A 242 -4.73 6.12 8.84
N LEU A 243 -4.15 6.67 7.79
CA LEU A 243 -3.39 7.90 7.80
C LEU A 243 -4.28 9.11 8.15
N GLY A 244 -3.77 10.02 8.95
CA GLY A 244 -4.44 11.28 9.30
C GLY A 244 -4.55 12.26 8.11
N PRO A 245 -5.45 13.26 8.21
CA PRO A 245 -5.65 14.22 7.13
C PRO A 245 -4.47 15.16 6.91
N ASP A 246 -3.74 15.53 7.96
CA ASP A 246 -2.57 16.42 7.87
C ASP A 246 -1.44 15.75 7.10
N ASP A 247 -1.08 14.52 7.48
CA ASP A 247 -0.06 13.74 6.79
C ASP A 247 -0.48 13.41 5.36
N SER A 248 -1.78 13.14 5.14
CA SER A 248 -2.33 12.93 3.80
C SER A 248 -2.14 14.15 2.90
N TYR A 249 -2.32 15.35 3.45
CA TYR A 249 -2.09 16.60 2.73
C TYR A 249 -0.61 16.79 2.40
N LEU A 250 0.30 16.59 3.36
CA LEU A 250 1.75 16.74 3.16
C LEU A 250 2.27 15.75 2.11
N ILE A 251 1.83 14.50 2.15
CA ILE A 251 2.19 13.50 1.13
C ILE A 251 1.63 13.93 -0.24
N THR A 252 0.38 14.40 -0.30
CA THR A 252 -0.22 14.90 -1.57
C THR A 252 0.61 16.05 -2.15
N ARG A 253 1.09 16.96 -1.30
CA ARG A 253 1.99 18.05 -1.70
C ARG A 253 3.31 17.52 -2.25
N GLY A 254 3.93 16.56 -1.55
CA GLY A 254 5.20 15.94 -1.97
C GLY A 254 5.10 15.23 -3.32
N LEU A 255 3.98 14.58 -3.61
CA LEU A 255 3.77 13.88 -4.89
C LEU A 255 3.85 14.79 -6.12
N ARG A 256 3.58 16.10 -5.99
CA ARG A 256 3.66 17.04 -7.11
C ARG A 256 5.05 17.25 -7.67
N THR A 257 6.08 16.98 -6.87
CA THR A 257 7.49 17.08 -7.28
C THR A 257 8.17 15.72 -7.36
N LEU A 258 7.42 14.64 -7.25
CA LEU A 258 7.95 13.27 -7.24
C LEU A 258 8.77 12.97 -8.50
N ASP A 259 8.25 13.34 -9.66
CA ASP A 259 8.90 13.12 -10.96
C ASP A 259 10.25 13.83 -11.05
N VAL A 260 10.31 15.10 -10.69
CA VAL A 260 11.56 15.91 -10.73
C VAL A 260 12.60 15.35 -9.78
N ARG A 261 12.19 14.97 -8.56
CA ARG A 261 13.11 14.43 -7.56
C ARG A 261 13.64 13.04 -7.95
N LEU A 262 12.78 12.18 -8.50
CA LEU A 262 13.20 10.85 -8.92
C LEU A 262 14.01 10.87 -10.23
N ASP A 263 13.69 11.77 -11.18
CA ASP A 263 14.54 11.99 -12.34
C ASP A 263 15.96 12.36 -11.89
N ARG A 264 16.10 13.31 -10.94
CA ARG A 264 17.40 13.71 -10.41
C ARG A 264 18.14 12.60 -9.67
N HIS A 265 17.43 11.76 -8.91
CA HIS A 265 18.04 10.62 -8.21
C HIS A 265 18.51 9.52 -9.16
N SER A 266 17.97 9.43 -10.36
CA SER A 266 18.33 8.41 -11.35
C SER A 266 19.53 8.79 -12.23
N GLU A 267 19.97 10.04 -12.19
CA GLU A 267 21.20 10.54 -12.84
C GLU A 267 22.46 10.15 -12.06
#